data_fe51725473c5829dc9f01d01140cd1d5
#
_entry.id   fe51725473c5829dc9f01d01140cd1d5
#
_cell.length_a   1.000
_cell.length_b   1.000
_cell.length_c   1.000
_cell.angle_alpha   90.00
_cell.angle_beta   90.00
_cell.angle_gamma   90.00
#
_symmetry.space_group_name_H-M   'P 1'
#
loop_
_entity.id
_entity.type
_entity.pdbx_description
1 polymer ?
#
loop_
_entity_poly.entity_id
_entity_poly.type
_entity_poly.pdbx_seq_one_letter_code
_entity_poly.pdbx_strand_id
1 'polypeptide(L)'
;MTDTVLSRRRFLQFSGLAMASGLAGCTSSMNTDRFREETRPYFRNTALEGRPELIQQRGPISIYGQTPPSGLLPESSRFATMYAPVSDGGFQVPAVPYQQIDARFYRQEVESPFAEPAGTIIVDTGNRFLYLIQPDGRAMRYGVGIGRQGFAWSGRGVIQWKQAWPRWTPPDEMVKRQPELVKYSGANGGMPGGLDNPLGARALYIFKNGEDTLYRLHGSPEWKSIGKAVSSGCVRMLNQDVMDLYDRVPGKAPILVI
;
A
#
# COMPACT_ATOMS: atom_id res chain seq x y z
N MET A 1 56.82 -24.57 33.75
CA MET A 1 57.22 -23.35 34.48
C MET A 1 56.12 -22.37 34.18
N THR A 2 55.12 -22.36 35.01
CA THR A 2 54.93 -21.49 36.21
C THR A 2 54.72 -20.04 35.75
N ASP A 3 53.76 -19.25 36.08
CA ASP A 3 52.67 -19.23 37.09
C ASP A 3 51.80 -18.01 36.73
N THR A 4 50.53 -18.08 36.86
CA THR A 4 49.69 -17.68 38.00
C THR A 4 49.81 -16.16 38.35
N VAL A 5 48.75 -15.37 38.41
CA VAL A 5 47.91 -15.15 39.56
C VAL A 5 47.20 -13.77 39.51
N LEU A 6 45.91 -13.80 39.73
CA LEU A 6 45.05 -13.02 40.64
C LEU A 6 44.94 -11.47 40.52
N SER A 7 43.73 -11.06 40.28
CA SER A 7 42.72 -10.63 41.29
C SER A 7 42.94 -9.28 41.96
N ARG A 8 41.99 -8.38 41.89
CA ARG A 8 41.36 -7.75 43.08
C ARG A 8 40.15 -6.88 42.73
N ARG A 9 39.08 -7.31 43.38
CA ARG A 9 37.86 -6.53 43.65
C ARG A 9 38.23 -5.22 44.39
N ARG A 10 37.50 -4.14 44.08
CA ARG A 10 37.21 -3.09 45.07
C ARG A 10 35.73 -2.73 45.01
N PHE A 11 35.02 -3.15 46.04
CA PHE A 11 33.76 -2.60 46.53
C PHE A 11 34.00 -1.17 47.01
N LEU A 12 33.09 -0.27 46.64
CA LEU A 12 32.86 0.95 47.40
C LEU A 12 31.33 1.13 47.51
N GLN A 13 30.87 0.82 48.74
CA GLN A 13 29.59 1.23 49.28
C GLN A 13 29.65 2.74 49.54
N PHE A 14 28.62 3.45 49.12
CA PHE A 14 28.20 4.71 49.74
C PHE A 14 26.71 4.66 50.03
N SER A 15 26.45 4.85 51.27
CA SER A 15 25.15 4.86 51.93
C SER A 15 24.41 6.19 51.67
N GLY A 16 23.11 6.12 51.44
CA GLY A 16 22.06 6.92 52.06
C GLY A 16 21.91 8.39 51.70
N LEU A 17 20.81 8.70 51.04
CA LEU A 17 19.86 9.71 51.55
C LEU A 17 18.49 9.53 50.88
N ALA A 18 17.49 9.23 51.71
CA ALA A 18 16.10 9.19 51.30
C ALA A 18 15.57 10.62 51.14
N MET A 19 14.98 10.93 49.96
CA MET A 19 13.96 11.99 49.86
C MET A 19 12.76 11.44 49.10
N ALA A 20 11.67 11.35 49.84
CA ALA A 20 10.35 11.09 49.30
C ALA A 20 9.88 12.32 48.51
N SER A 21 9.56 12.13 47.25
CA SER A 21 8.80 13.12 46.46
C SER A 21 7.87 12.36 45.54
N GLY A 22 6.60 12.69 45.68
CA GLY A 22 5.37 12.25 45.06
C GLY A 22 5.43 11.51 43.72
N LEU A 23 4.93 10.31 43.73
CA LEU A 23 4.47 9.56 42.58
C LEU A 23 3.19 10.20 42.05
N ALA A 24 3.31 11.10 41.08
CA ALA A 24 2.22 11.38 40.16
C ALA A 24 2.32 10.29 39.08
N GLY A 25 1.48 9.27 39.21
CA GLY A 25 1.32 8.22 38.24
C GLY A 25 0.65 8.79 36.98
N CYS A 26 1.44 9.03 35.94
CA CYS A 26 0.89 9.13 34.60
C CYS A 26 0.71 7.70 34.06
N THR A 27 -0.43 7.10 34.39
CA THR A 27 -0.96 6.00 33.60
C THR A 27 -1.37 6.59 32.26
N SER A 28 -0.49 6.51 31.29
CA SER A 28 -0.84 6.74 29.90
C SER A 28 -1.73 5.58 29.45
N SER A 29 -3.03 5.71 29.71
CA SER A 29 -4.03 4.89 29.03
C SER A 29 -3.93 5.26 27.55
N MET A 30 -3.41 4.36 26.74
CA MET A 30 -3.52 4.49 25.28
C MET A 30 -5.01 4.59 24.94
N ASN A 31 -5.42 5.79 24.59
CA ASN A 31 -6.79 6.10 24.25
C ASN A 31 -7.10 5.44 22.90
N THR A 32 -7.66 4.24 22.92
CA THR A 32 -8.16 3.54 21.72
C THR A 32 -9.24 4.36 21.00
N ASP A 33 -9.84 5.34 21.67
CA ASP A 33 -10.83 6.22 21.08
C ASP A 33 -10.22 7.23 20.10
N ARG A 34 -8.95 7.60 20.28
CA ARG A 34 -8.25 8.48 19.35
C ARG A 34 -8.07 7.86 17.97
N PHE A 35 -7.86 6.54 17.93
CA PHE A 35 -7.76 5.79 16.67
C PHE A 35 -9.12 5.71 15.95
N ARG A 36 -10.21 5.73 16.71
CA ARG A 36 -11.59 5.71 16.19
C ARG A 36 -12.02 7.07 15.65
N GLU A 37 -11.47 8.15 16.19
CA GLU A 37 -11.80 9.53 15.79
C GLU A 37 -10.93 10.00 14.59
N GLU A 38 -9.68 9.56 14.50
CA GLU A 38 -8.83 9.86 13.34
C GLU A 38 -9.19 9.08 12.06
N THR A 39 -9.97 8.00 12.19
CA THR A 39 -10.50 7.24 11.04
C THR A 39 -11.91 7.65 10.64
N ARG A 40 -12.54 8.59 11.35
CA ARG A 40 -13.76 9.26 10.93
C ARG A 40 -13.44 10.48 10.06
N PRO A 41 -14.16 10.74 9.11
CA PRO A 41 -14.70 10.16 7.88
C PRO A 41 -14.00 10.78 6.69
N TYR A 42 -13.16 10.02 6.01
CA TYR A 42 -12.60 10.49 4.75
C TYR A 42 -13.66 10.69 3.64
N PHE A 43 -14.95 10.49 3.96
CA PHE A 43 -16.04 10.63 3.00
C PHE A 43 -17.17 11.56 3.48
N ARG A 44 -16.87 12.55 4.33
CA ARG A 44 -17.86 13.61 4.57
C ARG A 44 -17.83 14.56 3.38
N ASN A 45 -18.73 14.33 2.43
CA ASN A 45 -19.00 15.27 1.35
C ASN A 45 -19.81 16.45 1.94
N THR A 46 -19.09 17.41 2.55
CA THR A 46 -19.67 18.59 3.22
C THR A 46 -20.34 19.59 2.27
N ALA A 47 -20.34 19.32 0.95
CA ALA A 47 -20.89 20.23 -0.06
C ALA A 47 -22.37 19.98 -0.40
N LEU A 48 -23.04 18.96 0.20
CA LEU A 48 -24.40 18.57 -0.19
C LEU A 48 -25.41 18.57 0.96
N GLU A 49 -25.06 19.02 2.17
CA GLU A 49 -26.04 19.21 3.25
C GLU A 49 -26.90 20.43 2.93
N GLY A 50 -28.08 20.20 2.35
CA GLY A 50 -29.08 21.23 2.16
C GLY A 50 -29.91 21.24 0.86
N ARG A 51 -29.67 20.28 -0.06
CA ARG A 51 -30.48 20.21 -1.30
C ARG A 51 -30.80 18.76 -1.68
N PRO A 52 -31.88 18.19 -1.14
CA PRO A 52 -32.28 16.80 -1.43
C PRO A 52 -32.64 16.54 -2.89
N GLU A 53 -33.06 17.56 -3.61
CA GLU A 53 -33.53 17.46 -4.99
C GLU A 53 -32.43 17.32 -6.06
N LEU A 54 -31.15 17.53 -5.70
CA LEU A 54 -30.03 17.40 -6.65
C LEU A 54 -29.34 16.02 -6.63
N ILE A 55 -29.78 15.12 -5.75
CA ILE A 55 -29.15 13.80 -5.58
C ILE A 55 -29.58 12.81 -6.67
N GLN A 56 -30.68 13.07 -7.36
CA GLN A 56 -31.23 12.11 -8.35
C GLN A 56 -30.64 12.19 -9.76
N GLN A 57 -29.72 13.10 -10.07
CA GLN A 57 -29.23 13.28 -11.45
C GLN A 57 -27.73 13.23 -11.68
N ARG A 58 -26.90 12.81 -10.71
CA ARG A 58 -25.47 12.65 -10.94
C ARG A 58 -25.03 11.23 -10.72
N GLY A 59 -24.95 10.49 -11.83
CA GLY A 59 -24.11 9.29 -11.91
C GLY A 59 -22.63 9.66 -11.67
N PRO A 60 -21.74 8.67 -11.49
CA PRO A 60 -20.33 8.89 -11.17
C PRO A 60 -19.69 9.79 -12.22
N ILE A 61 -19.10 10.91 -11.77
CA ILE A 61 -18.36 11.83 -12.63
C ILE A 61 -17.06 11.13 -13.02
N SER A 62 -16.98 10.70 -14.27
CA SER A 62 -15.72 10.24 -14.85
C SER A 62 -14.87 11.45 -15.21
N ILE A 63 -13.67 11.55 -14.63
CA ILE A 63 -12.65 12.56 -14.99
C ILE A 63 -12.03 12.27 -16.37
N TYR A 64 -12.37 11.16 -16.99
CA TYR A 64 -12.02 10.83 -18.38
C TYR A 64 -13.28 10.94 -19.23
N GLY A 65 -13.46 12.08 -19.90
CA GLY A 65 -14.56 12.48 -20.76
C GLY A 65 -15.60 11.42 -21.10
N GLN A 66 -16.87 11.76 -20.86
CA GLN A 66 -18.10 11.05 -21.20
C GLN A 66 -18.05 9.52 -21.07
N THR A 67 -18.48 9.00 -19.94
CA THR A 67 -18.84 7.58 -19.80
C THR A 67 -20.06 7.30 -20.68
N PRO A 68 -20.00 6.37 -21.64
CA PRO A 68 -21.21 5.84 -22.26
C PRO A 68 -22.09 5.19 -21.17
N PRO A 69 -23.40 5.22 -21.31
CA PRO A 69 -24.31 4.67 -20.31
C PRO A 69 -23.94 3.19 -20.03
N SER A 70 -23.76 2.88 -18.75
CA SER A 70 -23.41 1.54 -18.27
C SER A 70 -24.47 0.54 -18.73
N GLY A 71 -24.19 -0.20 -19.77
CA GLY A 71 -25.10 -1.20 -20.31
C GLY A 71 -24.93 -1.52 -21.79
N LEU A 72 -24.14 -0.75 -22.54
CA LEU A 72 -24.10 -0.90 -24.01
C LEU A 72 -22.75 -1.38 -24.57
N LEU A 73 -21.68 -1.47 -23.77
CA LEU A 73 -20.42 -2.00 -24.28
C LEU A 73 -20.28 -3.49 -23.93
N PRO A 74 -19.88 -4.35 -24.88
CA PRO A 74 -19.48 -5.71 -24.59
C PRO A 74 -18.41 -5.71 -23.46
N GLU A 75 -18.44 -6.70 -22.61
CA GLU A 75 -17.48 -6.83 -21.49
C GLU A 75 -16.02 -6.73 -21.96
N SER A 76 -15.72 -7.28 -23.14
CA SER A 76 -14.42 -7.17 -23.80
C SER A 76 -14.01 -5.71 -24.06
N SER A 77 -14.95 -4.84 -24.40
CA SER A 77 -14.67 -3.40 -24.65
C SER A 77 -14.36 -2.66 -23.34
N ARG A 78 -14.98 -3.05 -22.23
CA ARG A 78 -14.71 -2.48 -20.90
C ARG A 78 -13.26 -2.75 -20.48
N PHE A 79 -12.78 -3.98 -20.60
CA PHE A 79 -11.40 -4.30 -20.25
C PHE A 79 -10.38 -3.72 -21.23
N ALA A 80 -10.71 -3.64 -22.51
CA ALA A 80 -9.87 -2.96 -23.50
C ALA A 80 -9.63 -1.48 -23.14
N THR A 81 -10.68 -0.77 -22.71
CA THR A 81 -10.57 0.61 -22.23
C THR A 81 -9.81 0.70 -20.90
N MET A 82 -10.11 -0.20 -19.95
CA MET A 82 -9.51 -0.21 -18.62
C MET A 82 -8.00 -0.38 -18.66
N TYR A 83 -7.50 -1.20 -19.58
CA TYR A 83 -6.10 -1.57 -19.73
C TYR A 83 -5.44 -0.95 -20.97
N ALA A 84 -6.06 0.06 -21.55
CA ALA A 84 -5.50 0.85 -22.65
C ALA A 84 -4.19 1.56 -22.24
N PRO A 85 -3.38 2.02 -23.20
CA PRO A 85 -2.23 2.85 -22.88
C PRO A 85 -2.68 4.18 -22.25
N VAL A 86 -1.89 4.69 -21.30
CA VAL A 86 -2.21 5.91 -20.53
C VAL A 86 -1.02 6.86 -20.55
N SER A 87 -1.27 8.14 -20.89
CA SER A 87 -0.30 9.23 -20.72
C SER A 87 -0.40 9.76 -19.29
N ASP A 88 0.68 9.69 -18.50
CA ASP A 88 0.69 10.14 -17.11
C ASP A 88 2.08 10.59 -16.68
N GLY A 89 2.18 11.77 -16.06
CA GLY A 89 3.42 12.31 -15.52
C GLY A 89 4.56 12.45 -16.54
N GLY A 90 4.25 12.63 -17.83
CA GLY A 90 5.23 12.70 -18.91
C GLY A 90 5.65 11.33 -19.48
N PHE A 91 5.08 10.24 -18.99
CA PHE A 91 5.35 8.89 -19.46
C PHE A 91 4.16 8.32 -20.24
N GLN A 92 4.47 7.48 -21.23
CA GLN A 92 3.47 6.71 -21.98
C GLN A 92 3.41 5.29 -21.42
N VAL A 93 2.52 5.05 -20.45
CA VAL A 93 2.30 3.72 -19.89
C VAL A 93 1.72 2.83 -20.98
N PRO A 94 2.35 1.72 -21.35
CA PRO A 94 1.86 0.86 -22.42
C PRO A 94 0.56 0.15 -22.02
N ALA A 95 -0.22 -0.27 -23.03
CA ALA A 95 -1.38 -1.11 -22.82
C ALA A 95 -0.97 -2.43 -22.14
N VAL A 96 -1.79 -2.91 -21.23
CA VAL A 96 -1.63 -4.25 -20.66
C VAL A 96 -2.18 -5.28 -21.65
N PRO A 97 -1.43 -6.32 -22.00
CA PRO A 97 -1.95 -7.44 -22.80
C PRO A 97 -2.84 -8.34 -21.92
N TYR A 98 -3.96 -7.77 -21.44
CA TYR A 98 -4.81 -8.36 -20.42
C TYR A 98 -5.35 -9.74 -20.82
N GLN A 99 -5.58 -10.00 -22.13
CA GLN A 99 -6.02 -11.30 -22.62
C GLN A 99 -5.04 -12.45 -22.31
N GLN A 100 -3.79 -12.13 -21.93
CA GLN A 100 -2.79 -13.10 -21.48
C GLN A 100 -2.76 -13.29 -19.96
N ILE A 101 -3.61 -12.56 -19.23
CA ILE A 101 -3.81 -12.68 -17.79
C ILE A 101 -5.11 -13.44 -17.56
N ASP A 102 -5.16 -14.35 -16.58
CA ASP A 102 -6.41 -14.99 -16.17
C ASP A 102 -7.44 -13.91 -15.79
N ALA A 103 -8.62 -13.96 -16.41
CA ALA A 103 -9.68 -12.95 -16.28
C ALA A 103 -10.13 -12.73 -14.81
N ARG A 104 -9.94 -13.70 -13.94
CA ARG A 104 -10.24 -13.54 -12.51
C ARG A 104 -9.41 -12.44 -11.84
N PHE A 105 -8.24 -12.10 -12.40
CA PHE A 105 -7.34 -11.06 -11.89
C PHE A 105 -7.60 -9.68 -12.47
N TYR A 106 -8.56 -9.52 -13.37
CA TYR A 106 -8.92 -8.19 -13.85
C TYR A 106 -9.56 -7.39 -12.73
N ARG A 107 -9.32 -6.09 -12.76
CA ARG A 107 -9.98 -5.16 -11.84
C ARG A 107 -11.50 -5.22 -12.04
N GLN A 108 -12.20 -5.46 -10.95
CA GLN A 108 -13.66 -5.55 -10.96
C GLN A 108 -14.24 -5.22 -9.59
N GLU A 109 -15.45 -4.69 -9.63
CA GLU A 109 -16.24 -4.48 -8.44
C GLU A 109 -16.94 -5.78 -8.06
N VAL A 110 -16.86 -6.16 -6.78
CA VAL A 110 -17.43 -7.39 -6.24
C VAL A 110 -18.16 -7.10 -4.92
N GLU A 111 -19.03 -8.00 -4.47
CA GLU A 111 -19.48 -7.99 -3.07
C GLU A 111 -18.27 -8.20 -2.16
N SER A 112 -18.18 -7.44 -1.08
CA SER A 112 -17.05 -7.56 -0.16
C SER A 112 -17.13 -8.87 0.61
N PRO A 113 -16.12 -9.74 0.55
CA PRO A 113 -16.05 -10.92 1.40
C PRO A 113 -15.61 -10.59 2.84
N PHE A 114 -15.41 -9.31 3.17
CA PHE A 114 -14.88 -8.84 4.43
C PHE A 114 -15.81 -7.82 5.08
N ALA A 115 -15.92 -7.87 6.40
CA ALA A 115 -16.72 -6.93 7.21
C ALA A 115 -15.90 -5.72 7.70
N GLU A 116 -14.85 -5.34 6.97
CA GLU A 116 -14.01 -4.19 7.31
C GLU A 116 -14.68 -2.87 6.91
N PRO A 117 -14.39 -1.76 7.61
CA PRO A 117 -14.93 -0.45 7.26
C PRO A 117 -14.55 0.00 5.85
N ALA A 118 -15.41 0.81 5.23
CA ALA A 118 -15.13 1.44 3.94
C ALA A 118 -13.81 2.24 3.98
N GLY A 119 -13.07 2.20 2.88
CA GLY A 119 -11.73 2.79 2.77
C GLY A 119 -10.61 1.89 3.25
N THR A 120 -10.91 0.74 3.88
CA THR A 120 -9.89 -0.25 4.25
C THR A 120 -9.39 -0.96 3.01
N ILE A 121 -8.06 -1.10 2.92
CA ILE A 121 -7.40 -1.94 1.92
C ILE A 121 -7.14 -3.31 2.55
N ILE A 122 -7.50 -4.39 1.86
CA ILE A 122 -7.21 -5.76 2.29
C ILE A 122 -6.37 -6.43 1.23
N VAL A 123 -5.24 -6.99 1.63
CA VAL A 123 -4.40 -7.82 0.77
C VAL A 123 -4.57 -9.28 1.18
N ASP A 124 -5.26 -10.04 0.36
CA ASP A 124 -5.39 -11.49 0.48
C ASP A 124 -4.24 -12.13 -0.30
N THR A 125 -3.19 -12.48 0.44
CA THR A 125 -1.98 -13.04 -0.15
C THR A 125 -2.18 -14.45 -0.68
N GLY A 126 -3.04 -15.22 -0.06
CA GLY A 126 -3.38 -16.60 -0.46
C GLY A 126 -4.05 -16.64 -1.84
N ASN A 127 -5.04 -15.79 -2.06
CA ASN A 127 -5.80 -15.72 -3.30
C ASN A 127 -5.18 -14.75 -4.33
N ARG A 128 -4.19 -13.93 -3.93
CA ARG A 128 -3.50 -12.93 -4.76
C ARG A 128 -4.44 -11.83 -5.25
N PHE A 129 -5.25 -11.32 -4.33
CA PHE A 129 -6.13 -10.20 -4.55
C PHE A 129 -5.85 -9.05 -3.56
N LEU A 130 -6.12 -7.84 -4.01
CA LEU A 130 -6.27 -6.68 -3.17
C LEU A 130 -7.71 -6.19 -3.29
N TYR A 131 -8.31 -5.82 -2.16
CA TYR A 131 -9.65 -5.25 -2.08
C TYR A 131 -9.58 -3.87 -1.47
N LEU A 132 -10.26 -2.91 -2.08
CA LEU A 132 -10.58 -1.63 -1.47
C LEU A 132 -12.07 -1.65 -1.10
N ILE A 133 -12.36 -1.64 0.19
CA ILE A 133 -13.73 -1.74 0.71
C ILE A 133 -14.48 -0.44 0.42
N GLN A 134 -15.71 -0.55 -0.08
CA GLN A 134 -16.60 0.54 -0.44
C GLN A 134 -17.73 0.71 0.60
N PRO A 135 -18.40 1.90 0.66
CA PRO A 135 -19.43 2.17 1.68
C PRO A 135 -20.68 1.29 1.59
N ASP A 136 -20.97 0.74 0.43
CA ASP A 136 -22.18 -0.02 0.10
C ASP A 136 -22.05 -1.54 0.32
N GLY A 137 -21.00 -1.99 1.03
CA GLY A 137 -20.72 -3.41 1.25
C GLY A 137 -20.05 -4.09 0.05
N ARG A 138 -19.67 -3.34 -0.96
CA ARG A 138 -18.90 -3.82 -2.10
C ARG A 138 -17.41 -3.58 -1.91
N ALA A 139 -16.61 -4.08 -2.81
CA ALA A 139 -15.19 -3.81 -2.86
C ALA A 139 -14.71 -3.71 -4.32
N MET A 140 -13.78 -2.80 -4.58
CA MET A 140 -12.98 -2.86 -5.78
C MET A 140 -11.89 -3.89 -5.59
N ARG A 141 -11.89 -4.96 -6.38
CA ARG A 141 -10.91 -6.04 -6.33
C ARG A 141 -9.90 -5.90 -7.46
N TYR A 142 -8.63 -6.07 -7.13
CA TYR A 142 -7.50 -6.05 -8.06
C TYR A 142 -6.72 -7.34 -7.97
N GLY A 143 -6.26 -7.87 -9.10
CA GLY A 143 -5.28 -8.95 -9.12
C GLY A 143 -3.90 -8.45 -8.75
N VAL A 144 -3.18 -9.19 -7.92
CA VAL A 144 -1.83 -8.81 -7.47
C VAL A 144 -0.81 -9.92 -7.65
N GLY A 145 0.46 -9.52 -7.76
CA GLY A 145 1.60 -10.40 -7.60
C GLY A 145 2.22 -10.22 -6.21
N ILE A 146 2.67 -11.29 -5.59
CA ILE A 146 3.23 -11.28 -4.23
C ILE A 146 4.66 -11.84 -4.20
N GLY A 147 5.33 -11.73 -3.05
CA GLY A 147 6.65 -12.31 -2.81
C GLY A 147 6.66 -13.84 -2.86
N ARG A 148 7.82 -14.43 -3.22
CA ARG A 148 8.00 -15.90 -3.31
C ARG A 148 7.76 -16.64 -2.00
N GLN A 149 8.01 -16.00 -0.87
CA GLN A 149 7.82 -16.54 0.49
C GLN A 149 6.48 -16.12 1.12
N GLY A 150 5.49 -15.76 0.28
CA GLY A 150 4.34 -15.03 0.74
C GLY A 150 4.71 -13.56 1.03
N PHE A 151 3.80 -12.84 1.63
CA PHE A 151 4.11 -11.52 2.17
C PHE A 151 4.79 -11.75 3.53
N ALA A 152 6.07 -11.37 3.69
CA ALA A 152 6.81 -11.64 4.93
C ALA A 152 6.25 -10.86 6.14
N TRP A 153 5.27 -9.97 5.90
CA TRP A 153 4.56 -9.22 6.90
C TRP A 153 3.05 -9.43 6.76
N SER A 154 2.36 -9.63 7.86
CA SER A 154 0.90 -9.73 7.92
C SER A 154 0.35 -8.93 9.11
N GLY A 155 -0.96 -8.72 9.12
CA GLY A 155 -1.66 -7.97 10.14
C GLY A 155 -2.11 -6.59 9.70
N ARG A 156 -2.38 -5.69 10.67
CA ARG A 156 -2.88 -4.35 10.43
C ARG A 156 -1.75 -3.32 10.32
N GLY A 157 -1.92 -2.37 9.44
CA GLY A 157 -1.04 -1.22 9.23
C GLY A 157 -1.81 -0.04 8.65
N VAL A 158 -1.08 0.95 8.20
CA VAL A 158 -1.62 2.17 7.59
C VAL A 158 -0.85 2.48 6.32
N ILE A 159 -1.53 2.79 5.23
CA ILE A 159 -0.92 3.53 4.14
C ILE A 159 -0.65 4.94 4.68
N GLN A 160 0.60 5.28 4.90
CA GLN A 160 0.96 6.54 5.53
C GLN A 160 1.11 7.67 4.51
N TRP A 161 1.64 7.34 3.35
CA TRP A 161 1.78 8.24 2.23
C TRP A 161 1.84 7.47 0.91
N LYS A 162 1.78 8.19 -0.19
CA LYS A 162 1.75 7.62 -1.54
C LYS A 162 2.49 8.54 -2.50
N GLN A 163 3.07 7.98 -3.56
CA GLN A 163 3.85 8.73 -4.52
C GLN A 163 3.58 8.30 -5.96
N ALA A 164 3.44 9.29 -6.84
CA ALA A 164 3.45 9.09 -8.28
C ALA A 164 4.90 9.01 -8.77
N TRP A 165 5.19 8.09 -9.68
CA TRP A 165 6.50 7.89 -10.30
C TRP A 165 7.64 7.87 -9.28
N PRO A 166 7.57 6.94 -8.30
CA PRO A 166 8.49 6.94 -7.17
C PRO A 166 9.92 6.62 -7.62
N ARG A 167 10.88 7.18 -6.92
CA ARG A 167 12.27 6.76 -7.00
C ARG A 167 12.41 5.39 -6.32
N TRP A 168 13.13 4.47 -6.94
CA TRP A 168 13.42 3.16 -6.37
C TRP A 168 14.86 3.05 -5.92
N THR A 169 15.06 2.58 -4.71
CA THR A 169 16.38 2.23 -4.17
C THR A 169 16.37 0.75 -3.84
N PRO A 170 17.22 -0.06 -4.48
CA PRO A 170 17.33 -1.48 -4.16
C PRO A 170 17.80 -1.66 -2.71
N PRO A 171 17.24 -2.61 -1.96
CA PRO A 171 17.81 -3.01 -0.67
C PRO A 171 19.26 -3.49 -0.81
N ASP A 172 20.10 -3.24 0.20
CA ASP A 172 21.52 -3.62 0.16
C ASP A 172 21.73 -5.12 -0.13
N GLU A 173 20.88 -5.97 0.43
CA GLU A 173 20.91 -7.42 0.17
C GLU A 173 20.61 -7.75 -1.30
N MET A 174 19.83 -6.93 -1.97
CA MET A 174 19.59 -7.10 -3.42
C MET A 174 20.82 -6.67 -4.21
N VAL A 175 21.46 -5.56 -3.84
CA VAL A 175 22.70 -5.09 -4.48
C VAL A 175 23.81 -6.12 -4.32
N LYS A 176 23.94 -6.76 -3.15
CA LYS A 176 24.91 -7.84 -2.93
C LYS A 176 24.72 -9.04 -3.87
N ARG A 177 23.46 -9.40 -4.17
CA ARG A 177 23.14 -10.51 -5.07
C ARG A 177 23.18 -10.13 -6.55
N GLN A 178 23.00 -8.85 -6.84
CA GLN A 178 22.93 -8.27 -8.19
C GLN A 178 23.82 -7.02 -8.23
N PRO A 179 25.14 -7.17 -8.37
CA PRO A 179 26.09 -6.04 -8.30
C PRO A 179 25.84 -4.95 -9.35
N GLU A 180 25.19 -5.27 -10.46
CA GLU A 180 24.78 -4.31 -11.50
C GLU A 180 23.79 -3.25 -10.98
N LEU A 181 23.12 -3.51 -9.85
CA LEU A 181 22.21 -2.57 -9.21
C LEU A 181 22.92 -1.52 -8.35
N VAL A 182 24.24 -1.63 -8.15
CA VAL A 182 25.01 -0.66 -7.34
C VAL A 182 24.81 0.78 -7.82
N LYS A 183 24.66 0.98 -9.14
CA LYS A 183 24.38 2.29 -9.75
C LYS A 183 23.08 2.94 -9.27
N TYR A 184 22.17 2.15 -8.68
CA TYR A 184 20.90 2.60 -8.10
C TYR A 184 20.86 2.48 -6.57
N SER A 185 21.99 2.21 -5.93
CA SER A 185 22.08 2.17 -4.46
C SER A 185 21.67 3.51 -3.83
N GLY A 186 21.39 3.50 -2.54
CA GLY A 186 21.08 4.73 -1.80
C GLY A 186 22.19 5.79 -1.90
N ALA A 187 23.46 5.37 -1.89
CA ALA A 187 24.60 6.25 -2.07
C ALA A 187 24.63 6.94 -3.45
N ASN A 188 24.08 6.28 -4.47
CA ASN A 188 24.01 6.78 -5.85
C ASN A 188 22.65 7.42 -6.19
N GLY A 189 21.81 7.68 -5.17
CA GLY A 189 20.56 8.42 -5.29
C GLY A 189 19.36 7.63 -5.83
N GLY A 190 19.47 6.32 -6.03
CA GLY A 190 18.38 5.46 -6.50
C GLY A 190 18.04 5.62 -7.99
N MET A 191 17.19 4.73 -8.49
CA MET A 191 16.64 4.79 -9.86
C MET A 191 15.51 5.82 -9.92
N PRO A 192 15.54 6.82 -10.80
CA PRO A 192 14.44 7.77 -10.97
C PRO A 192 13.15 7.07 -11.40
N GLY A 193 12.00 7.72 -11.19
CA GLY A 193 10.72 7.26 -11.71
C GLY A 193 10.76 7.11 -13.23
N GLY A 194 10.06 6.11 -13.75
CA GLY A 194 10.03 5.80 -15.17
C GLY A 194 9.41 4.46 -15.48
N LEU A 195 9.26 4.15 -16.76
CA LEU A 195 8.61 2.92 -17.23
C LEU A 195 9.36 1.64 -16.83
N ASP A 196 10.69 1.72 -16.74
CA ASP A 196 11.56 0.59 -16.36
C ASP A 196 11.77 0.49 -14.84
N ASN A 197 11.23 1.46 -14.06
CA ASN A 197 11.37 1.44 -12.61
C ASN A 197 10.53 0.30 -12.01
N PRO A 198 11.11 -0.55 -11.15
CA PRO A 198 10.41 -1.69 -10.55
C PRO A 198 9.16 -1.32 -9.75
N LEU A 199 9.05 -0.08 -9.25
CA LEU A 199 7.86 0.41 -8.53
C LEU A 199 6.75 0.92 -9.47
N GLY A 200 7.01 1.00 -10.77
CA GLY A 200 6.03 1.44 -11.75
C GLY A 200 5.52 2.86 -11.52
N ALA A 201 4.27 3.10 -11.94
CA ALA A 201 3.67 4.44 -11.96
C ALA A 201 3.33 5.01 -10.59
N ARG A 202 3.03 4.17 -9.60
CA ARG A 202 2.61 4.57 -8.23
C ARG A 202 3.17 3.63 -7.18
N ALA A 203 3.39 4.16 -5.97
CA ALA A 203 3.63 3.38 -4.77
C ALA A 203 2.83 3.94 -3.59
N LEU A 204 2.26 3.04 -2.78
CA LEU A 204 1.60 3.32 -1.51
C LEU A 204 2.43 2.63 -0.40
N TYR A 205 2.82 3.40 0.60
CA TYR A 205 3.82 3.01 1.61
C TYR A 205 3.13 2.57 2.89
N ILE A 206 3.44 1.35 3.33
CA ILE A 206 2.82 0.70 4.48
C ILE A 206 3.65 0.97 5.72
N PHE A 207 3.01 1.51 6.76
CA PHE A 207 3.58 1.76 8.07
C PHE A 207 2.86 0.94 9.14
N LYS A 208 3.59 0.56 10.18
CA LYS A 208 3.04 -0.08 11.38
C LYS A 208 3.63 0.59 12.61
N ASN A 209 2.77 1.01 13.55
CA ASN A 209 3.18 1.70 14.77
C ASN A 209 4.06 2.95 14.53
N GLY A 210 3.86 3.65 13.41
CA GLY A 210 4.64 4.82 13.03
C GLY A 210 5.95 4.52 12.30
N GLU A 211 6.31 3.25 12.12
CA GLU A 211 7.53 2.81 11.46
C GLU A 211 7.25 2.33 10.03
N ASP A 212 8.17 2.63 9.11
CA ASP A 212 8.11 2.14 7.73
C ASP A 212 8.39 0.63 7.72
N THR A 213 7.41 -0.15 7.25
CA THR A 213 7.55 -1.61 7.13
C THR A 213 8.47 -2.05 6.00
N LEU A 214 8.90 -1.13 5.13
CA LEU A 214 9.58 -1.38 3.87
C LEU A 214 8.74 -2.14 2.84
N TYR A 215 7.47 -2.46 3.15
CA TYR A 215 6.52 -3.04 2.21
C TYR A 215 5.70 -1.97 1.51
N ARG A 216 5.35 -2.24 0.26
CA ARG A 216 4.65 -1.30 -0.62
C ARG A 216 3.57 -2.04 -1.43
N LEU A 217 2.50 -1.32 -1.72
CA LEU A 217 1.63 -1.62 -2.86
C LEU A 217 2.16 -0.77 -4.01
N HIS A 218 2.54 -1.36 -5.12
CA HIS A 218 3.16 -0.59 -6.20
C HIS A 218 2.85 -1.15 -7.59
N GLY A 219 2.98 -0.31 -8.60
CA GLY A 219 2.91 -0.72 -10.00
C GLY A 219 4.09 -1.58 -10.41
N SER A 220 3.99 -2.18 -11.57
CA SER A 220 5.10 -2.96 -12.13
C SER A 220 5.02 -2.97 -13.66
N PRO A 221 6.16 -2.86 -14.37
CA PRO A 221 6.20 -3.16 -15.80
C PRO A 221 6.00 -4.66 -16.07
N GLU A 222 6.21 -5.52 -15.07
CA GLU A 222 6.13 -6.98 -15.20
C GLU A 222 4.69 -7.49 -15.01
N TRP A 223 3.81 -7.22 -15.97
CA TRP A 223 2.42 -7.66 -15.91
C TRP A 223 2.23 -9.18 -15.74
N LYS A 224 3.20 -9.99 -16.23
CA LYS A 224 3.22 -11.45 -16.07
C LYS A 224 3.34 -11.92 -14.63
N SER A 225 3.67 -11.02 -13.70
CA SER A 225 3.79 -11.33 -12.27
C SER A 225 2.44 -11.36 -11.55
N ILE A 226 1.37 -10.83 -12.16
CA ILE A 226 0.03 -10.84 -11.57
C ILE A 226 -0.49 -12.28 -11.45
N GLY A 227 -1.06 -12.58 -10.29
CA GLY A 227 -1.52 -13.92 -9.93
C GLY A 227 -0.40 -14.89 -9.53
N LYS A 228 0.85 -14.42 -9.40
CA LYS A 228 2.01 -15.26 -9.08
C LYS A 228 2.72 -14.80 -7.80
N ALA A 229 3.49 -15.73 -7.21
CA ALA A 229 4.37 -15.48 -6.08
C ALA A 229 5.83 -15.37 -6.58
N VAL A 230 6.23 -14.21 -7.10
CA VAL A 230 7.52 -14.03 -7.79
C VAL A 230 8.28 -12.78 -7.35
N SER A 231 7.69 -11.90 -6.53
CA SER A 231 8.35 -10.67 -6.07
C SER A 231 9.30 -10.91 -4.89
N SER A 232 10.09 -9.90 -4.55
CA SER A 232 11.00 -9.92 -3.39
C SER A 232 10.30 -9.55 -2.07
N GLY A 233 8.96 -9.44 -2.04
CA GLY A 233 8.20 -9.17 -0.82
C GLY A 233 7.04 -8.18 -0.99
N CYS A 234 7.16 -7.16 -1.83
CA CYS A 234 6.09 -6.18 -2.04
C CYS A 234 4.93 -6.73 -2.87
N VAL A 235 3.78 -6.04 -2.79
CA VAL A 235 2.58 -6.34 -3.56
C VAL A 235 2.66 -5.61 -4.91
N ARG A 236 2.76 -6.36 -5.98
CA ARG A 236 2.81 -5.84 -7.36
C ARG A 236 1.41 -5.72 -7.94
N MET A 237 1.14 -4.64 -8.64
CA MET A 237 -0.10 -4.37 -9.36
C MET A 237 0.23 -4.04 -10.82
N LEU A 238 -0.74 -4.18 -11.70
CA LEU A 238 -0.67 -3.53 -13.02
C LEU A 238 -0.56 -2.01 -12.85
N ASN A 239 0.14 -1.31 -13.75
CA ASN A 239 0.27 0.14 -13.63
C ASN A 239 -1.10 0.83 -13.68
N GLN A 240 -2.01 0.41 -14.57
CA GLN A 240 -3.37 0.94 -14.64
C GLN A 240 -4.18 0.68 -13.36
N ASP A 241 -3.94 -0.44 -12.69
CA ASP A 241 -4.65 -0.79 -11.47
C ASP A 241 -4.13 -0.03 -10.24
N VAL A 242 -2.81 0.14 -10.12
CA VAL A 242 -2.27 0.94 -9.01
C VAL A 242 -2.57 2.43 -9.18
N MET A 243 -2.69 2.93 -10.41
CA MET A 243 -3.13 4.29 -10.68
C MET A 243 -4.58 4.49 -10.22
N ASP A 244 -5.47 3.57 -10.56
CA ASP A 244 -6.87 3.59 -10.11
C ASP A 244 -6.97 3.48 -8.57
N LEU A 245 -6.23 2.58 -7.94
CA LEU A 245 -6.18 2.47 -6.48
C LEU A 245 -5.65 3.77 -5.83
N TYR A 246 -4.59 4.33 -6.41
CA TYR A 246 -3.98 5.57 -5.93
C TYR A 246 -4.99 6.73 -5.91
N ASP A 247 -5.81 6.86 -6.94
CA ASP A 247 -6.80 7.93 -7.05
C ASP A 247 -7.98 7.73 -6.08
N ARG A 248 -8.33 6.46 -5.79
CA ARG A 248 -9.40 6.12 -4.84
C ARG A 248 -9.00 6.28 -3.37
N VAL A 249 -7.71 6.17 -3.06
CA VAL A 249 -7.19 6.28 -1.69
C VAL A 249 -6.76 7.72 -1.44
N PRO A 250 -7.50 8.50 -0.63
CA PRO A 250 -7.29 9.95 -0.52
C PRO A 250 -5.99 10.35 0.19
N GLY A 251 -5.40 9.48 0.97
CA GLY A 251 -4.22 9.78 1.76
C GLY A 251 -3.87 8.61 2.66
N LYS A 252 -3.95 8.81 3.96
CA LYS A 252 -3.83 7.72 4.94
C LYS A 252 -5.04 6.78 4.83
N ALA A 253 -4.78 5.48 4.77
CA ALA A 253 -5.83 4.47 4.74
C ALA A 253 -5.43 3.26 5.59
N PRO A 254 -6.38 2.63 6.31
CA PRO A 254 -6.09 1.38 7.00
C PRO A 254 -5.81 0.27 5.99
N ILE A 255 -4.85 -0.60 6.33
CA ILE A 255 -4.54 -1.79 5.54
C ILE A 255 -4.49 -3.02 6.43
N LEU A 256 -5.04 -4.11 5.95
CA LEU A 256 -4.97 -5.45 6.53
C LEU A 256 -4.34 -6.40 5.51
N VAL A 257 -3.32 -7.14 5.94
CA VAL A 257 -2.68 -8.19 5.13
C VAL A 257 -2.93 -9.54 5.78
N ILE A 258 -3.54 -10.48 5.02
CA ILE A 258 -3.93 -11.83 5.44
C ILE A 258 -3.38 -12.89 4.50
#